data_b4c7be35608903766bad0d3190bf437c
#
_entry.id   b4c7be35608903766bad0d3190bf437c
#
_cell.length_a   1.000
_cell.length_b   1.000
_cell.length_c   1.000
_cell.angle_alpha   90.00
_cell.angle_beta   90.00
_cell.angle_gamma   90.00
#
_symmetry.space_group_name_H-M   'P 1'
#
loop_
_entity.id
_entity.type
_entity.pdbx_description
1 polymer ?
#
loop_
_entity_poly.entity_id
_entity_poly.type
_entity_poly.pdbx_seq_one_letter_code
_entity_poly.pdbx_strand_id
1 'polypeptide(L)'
;DKMNDQDRVSIHEAMEQQSISISKAGIVTSLQARCSVIAAANPVGGRYDSSRTFSDNVELTDPILSRFDILCVVKDTIDSVLDERLARFVVGSHVRSHKDFEPEVDDPDGKLSIAMTDADNDIELIPQDMLKKYISYSKRFIKPKLSSGDLPKISQVYAELRRESVTREGMPVAVRHVESIIRMSEARASMRLSEHVDSEDIDAAIAVMLSSFIGTQKLSVQKSLQKKFARYTHFHRDYDQLLLEILRGIVREMNYW
;
A
#
# COMPACT_ATOMS: atom_id res chain seq x y z
N ASP A 1 15.89 -6.32 7.58
CA ASP A 1 16.93 -7.25 7.14
C ASP A 1 18.08 -7.39 8.16
N LYS A 2 18.31 -6.39 9.00
CA LYS A 2 19.40 -6.37 10.01
C LYS A 2 18.95 -6.74 11.42
N MET A 3 17.80 -7.36 11.57
CA MET A 3 17.30 -7.78 12.89
C MET A 3 17.98 -9.06 13.35
N ASN A 4 18.22 -9.15 14.65
CA ASN A 4 18.68 -10.38 15.27
C ASN A 4 17.60 -11.47 15.18
N ASP A 5 17.99 -12.74 15.18
CA ASP A 5 17.04 -13.85 15.10
C ASP A 5 16.05 -13.88 16.27
N GLN A 6 16.48 -13.48 17.46
CA GLN A 6 15.61 -13.36 18.64
C GLN A 6 14.51 -12.28 18.43
N ASP A 7 14.86 -11.15 17.81
CA ASP A 7 13.90 -10.09 17.51
C ASP A 7 12.92 -10.54 16.44
N ARG A 8 13.38 -11.32 15.44
CA ARG A 8 12.49 -11.93 14.43
C ARG A 8 11.45 -12.85 15.07
N VAL A 9 11.86 -13.70 16.02
CA VAL A 9 10.93 -14.58 16.74
C VAL A 9 9.91 -13.77 17.53
N SER A 10 10.33 -12.71 18.21
CA SER A 10 9.44 -11.84 18.99
C SER A 10 8.42 -11.13 18.09
N ILE A 11 8.82 -10.70 16.90
CA ILE A 11 7.89 -10.11 15.92
C ILE A 11 6.87 -11.14 15.40
N HIS A 12 7.30 -12.39 15.18
CA HIS A 12 6.39 -13.46 14.82
C HIS A 12 5.29 -13.66 15.87
N GLU A 13 5.67 -13.70 17.14
CA GLU A 13 4.74 -13.83 18.25
C GLU A 13 3.80 -12.62 18.32
N ALA A 14 4.33 -11.41 18.22
CA ALA A 14 3.53 -10.18 18.21
C ALA A 14 2.50 -10.14 17.07
N MET A 15 2.90 -10.53 15.85
CA MET A 15 2.01 -10.52 14.68
C MET A 15 0.93 -11.61 14.75
N GLU A 16 1.20 -12.74 15.37
CA GLU A 16 0.27 -13.87 15.42
C GLU A 16 -0.63 -13.82 16.65
N GLN A 17 -0.04 -13.64 17.82
CA GLN A 17 -0.76 -13.71 19.10
C GLN A 17 -1.13 -12.35 19.67
N GLN A 18 -0.66 -11.25 19.06
CA GLN A 18 -0.80 -9.89 19.59
C GLN A 18 -0.28 -9.77 21.03
N SER A 19 0.70 -10.59 21.39
CA SER A 19 1.38 -10.61 22.68
C SER A 19 2.86 -10.93 22.50
N ILE A 20 3.68 -10.47 23.42
CA ILE A 20 5.12 -10.79 23.49
C ILE A 20 5.39 -11.38 24.85
N SER A 21 5.98 -12.58 24.87
CA SER A 21 6.40 -13.25 26.08
C SER A 21 7.84 -12.89 26.41
N ILE A 22 8.05 -12.28 27.57
CA ILE A 22 9.38 -11.91 28.08
C ILE A 22 9.70 -12.79 29.28
N SER A 23 10.79 -13.56 29.16
CA SER A 23 11.36 -14.31 30.28
C SER A 23 12.68 -13.65 30.72
N LYS A 24 12.69 -13.02 31.90
CA LYS A 24 13.86 -12.38 32.45
C LYS A 24 13.96 -12.68 33.95
N ALA A 25 15.14 -13.13 34.41
CA ALA A 25 15.41 -13.42 35.82
C ALA A 25 14.39 -14.38 36.49
N GLY A 26 13.91 -15.40 35.75
CA GLY A 26 12.94 -16.38 36.29
C GLY A 26 11.48 -15.91 36.31
N ILE A 27 11.21 -14.68 35.87
CA ILE A 27 9.85 -14.15 35.75
C ILE A 27 9.41 -14.21 34.27
N VAL A 28 8.32 -14.91 33.99
CA VAL A 28 7.70 -14.93 32.67
C VAL A 28 6.50 -13.98 32.70
N THR A 29 6.56 -12.94 31.88
CA THR A 29 5.47 -11.97 31.75
C THR A 29 5.06 -11.85 30.30
N SER A 30 3.76 -11.89 30.02
CA SER A 30 3.19 -11.68 28.71
C SER A 30 2.68 -10.23 28.61
N LEU A 31 3.17 -9.50 27.61
CA LEU A 31 2.76 -8.13 27.31
C LEU A 31 1.85 -8.13 26.08
N GLN A 32 0.72 -7.41 26.13
CA GLN A 32 -0.14 -7.26 24.95
C GLN A 32 0.52 -6.32 23.93
N ALA A 33 0.66 -6.79 22.69
CA ALA A 33 1.27 -6.07 21.57
C ALA A 33 0.27 -5.92 20.41
N ARG A 34 -0.83 -5.20 20.65
CA ARG A 34 -1.80 -4.86 19.58
C ARG A 34 -1.31 -3.65 18.81
N CYS A 35 -0.52 -3.89 17.78
CA CYS A 35 0.08 -2.83 16.97
C CYS A 35 -0.03 -3.13 15.47
N SER A 36 0.06 -2.08 14.64
CA SER A 36 0.27 -2.22 13.21
C SER A 36 1.76 -2.33 12.93
N VAL A 37 2.14 -3.22 12.02
CA VAL A 37 3.54 -3.46 11.66
C VAL A 37 3.79 -2.96 10.24
N ILE A 38 4.73 -2.05 10.10
CA ILE A 38 5.26 -1.59 8.82
C ILE A 38 6.73 -2.00 8.77
N ALA A 39 7.09 -2.78 7.75
CA ALA A 39 8.44 -3.29 7.59
C ALA A 39 9.05 -2.78 6.28
N ALA A 40 10.35 -2.48 6.32
CA ALA A 40 11.14 -2.16 5.15
C ALA A 40 12.37 -3.06 5.12
N ALA A 41 12.64 -3.67 3.97
CA ALA A 41 13.77 -4.55 3.77
C ALA A 41 14.42 -4.28 2.41
N ASN A 42 15.75 -4.36 2.36
CA ASN A 42 16.49 -4.32 1.13
C ASN A 42 16.62 -5.75 0.57
N PRO A 43 16.62 -5.90 -0.75
CA PRO A 43 16.86 -7.19 -1.37
C PRO A 43 18.30 -7.65 -1.14
N VAL A 44 18.47 -8.97 -1.02
CA VAL A 44 19.78 -9.61 -0.91
C VAL A 44 20.63 -9.30 -2.15
N GLY A 45 21.85 -8.85 -1.91
CA GLY A 45 22.74 -8.42 -3.01
C GLY A 45 22.47 -7.02 -3.55
N GLY A 46 21.56 -6.25 -2.94
CA GLY A 46 21.32 -4.83 -3.24
C GLY A 46 20.40 -4.56 -4.43
N ARG A 47 20.02 -5.58 -5.19
CA ARG A 47 19.08 -5.46 -6.32
C ARG A 47 18.01 -6.53 -6.26
N TYR A 48 16.79 -6.16 -6.57
CA TYR A 48 15.67 -7.10 -6.67
C TYR A 48 15.78 -7.90 -7.99
N ASP A 49 15.89 -9.22 -7.87
CA ASP A 49 15.92 -10.12 -9.02
C ASP A 49 14.52 -10.68 -9.32
N SER A 50 13.93 -10.23 -10.42
CA SER A 50 12.58 -10.64 -10.83
C SER A 50 12.50 -12.10 -11.33
N SER A 51 13.63 -12.80 -11.49
CA SER A 51 13.68 -14.22 -11.87
C SER A 51 13.58 -15.14 -10.63
N ARG A 52 13.92 -14.64 -9.45
CA ARG A 52 13.83 -15.37 -8.18
C ARG A 52 12.46 -15.20 -7.53
N THR A 53 12.19 -16.02 -6.51
CA THR A 53 10.99 -15.85 -5.69
C THR A 53 11.16 -14.62 -4.78
N PHE A 54 10.04 -14.11 -4.25
CA PHE A 54 10.09 -12.99 -3.31
C PHE A 54 10.83 -13.35 -2.02
N SER A 55 10.59 -14.56 -1.48
CA SER A 55 11.28 -15.06 -0.29
C SER A 55 12.79 -15.16 -0.47
N ASP A 56 13.25 -15.57 -1.65
CA ASP A 56 14.70 -15.65 -1.95
C ASP A 56 15.35 -14.27 -2.06
N ASN A 57 14.58 -13.25 -2.49
CA ASN A 57 15.08 -11.88 -2.59
C ASN A 57 15.23 -11.18 -1.24
N VAL A 58 14.43 -11.57 -0.22
CA VAL A 58 14.35 -10.82 1.06
C VAL A 58 14.88 -11.64 2.25
N GLU A 59 15.22 -12.92 2.05
CA GLU A 59 15.63 -13.85 3.12
C GLU A 59 14.64 -13.93 4.28
N LEU A 60 13.36 -13.83 3.96
CA LEU A 60 12.28 -14.00 4.93
C LEU A 60 11.53 -15.30 4.63
N THR A 61 11.16 -15.98 5.70
CA THR A 61 10.42 -17.24 5.57
C THR A 61 8.96 -16.98 5.16
N ASP A 62 8.39 -17.89 4.39
CA ASP A 62 6.99 -17.80 3.92
C ASP A 62 5.96 -17.57 5.06
N PRO A 63 6.12 -18.16 6.27
CA PRO A 63 5.24 -17.86 7.40
C PRO A 63 5.24 -16.39 7.84
N ILE A 64 6.36 -15.67 7.74
CA ILE A 64 6.42 -14.23 8.03
C ILE A 64 5.72 -13.47 6.93
N LEU A 65 6.05 -13.77 5.68
CA LEU A 65 5.50 -13.09 4.53
C LEU A 65 3.98 -13.21 4.45
N SER A 66 3.44 -14.38 4.77
CA SER A 66 1.98 -14.62 4.79
C SER A 66 1.23 -13.84 5.88
N ARG A 67 1.94 -13.26 6.86
CA ARG A 67 1.33 -12.44 7.92
C ARG A 67 1.18 -10.97 7.54
N PHE A 68 1.88 -10.53 6.49
CA PHE A 68 1.68 -9.19 5.95
C PHE A 68 0.45 -9.16 5.04
N ASP A 69 -0.39 -8.16 5.22
CA ASP A 69 -1.59 -7.97 4.39
C ASP A 69 -1.21 -7.44 3.00
N ILE A 70 -0.19 -6.61 2.92
CA ILE A 70 0.29 -5.98 1.68
C ILE A 70 1.80 -6.13 1.59
N LEU A 71 2.28 -6.60 0.44
CA LEU A 71 3.68 -6.67 0.09
C LEU A 71 3.94 -5.75 -1.11
N CYS A 72 4.80 -4.76 -0.93
CA CYS A 72 5.14 -3.81 -1.97
C CYS A 72 6.60 -4.00 -2.41
N VAL A 73 6.80 -4.23 -3.70
CA VAL A 73 8.14 -4.27 -4.31
C VAL A 73 8.40 -2.95 -4.99
N VAL A 74 9.29 -2.14 -4.41
CA VAL A 74 9.71 -0.87 -5.00
C VAL A 74 10.94 -1.15 -5.86
N LYS A 75 10.79 -1.00 -7.17
CA LYS A 75 11.88 -1.18 -8.14
C LYS A 75 12.33 0.18 -8.62
N ASP A 76 13.64 0.32 -8.81
CA ASP A 76 14.22 1.47 -9.47
C ASP A 76 13.99 1.34 -10.98
N THR A 77 13.18 2.25 -11.53
CA THR A 77 12.89 2.34 -12.96
C THR A 77 13.49 3.64 -13.48
N ILE A 78 14.29 3.54 -14.53
CA ILE A 78 14.92 4.72 -15.14
C ILE A 78 13.85 5.48 -15.92
N ASP A 79 13.45 6.65 -15.38
CA ASP A 79 12.51 7.58 -16.00
C ASP A 79 13.04 8.99 -15.80
N SER A 80 13.43 9.64 -16.89
CA SER A 80 14.07 10.96 -16.85
C SER A 80 13.21 12.03 -16.17
N VAL A 81 11.87 11.94 -16.30
CA VAL A 81 10.95 12.92 -15.70
C VAL A 81 10.83 12.71 -14.19
N LEU A 82 10.66 11.45 -13.77
CA LEU A 82 10.58 11.10 -12.35
C LEU A 82 11.91 11.32 -11.66
N ASP A 83 13.05 10.99 -12.30
CA ASP A 83 14.40 11.17 -11.77
C ASP A 83 14.72 12.64 -11.57
N GLU A 84 14.36 13.51 -12.52
CA GLU A 84 14.55 14.97 -12.38
C GLU A 84 13.71 15.52 -11.23
N ARG A 85 12.44 15.08 -11.10
CA ARG A 85 11.56 15.48 -10.01
C ARG A 85 12.09 15.04 -8.65
N LEU A 86 12.57 13.79 -8.56
CA LEU A 86 13.20 13.26 -7.36
C LEU A 86 14.48 14.01 -6.99
N ALA A 87 15.35 14.30 -7.98
CA ALA A 87 16.57 15.06 -7.77
C ALA A 87 16.27 16.47 -7.24
N ARG A 88 15.32 17.17 -7.83
CA ARG A 88 14.87 18.50 -7.33
C ARG A 88 14.34 18.43 -5.90
N PHE A 89 13.57 17.40 -5.57
CA PHE A 89 13.07 17.18 -4.21
C PHE A 89 14.19 16.99 -3.20
N VAL A 90 15.16 16.13 -3.51
CA VAL A 90 16.29 15.83 -2.63
C VAL A 90 17.15 17.08 -2.42
N VAL A 91 17.53 17.77 -3.51
CA VAL A 91 18.31 19.01 -3.44
C VAL A 91 17.56 20.08 -2.63
N GLY A 92 16.30 20.31 -2.91
CA GLY A 92 15.47 21.26 -2.16
C GLY A 92 15.34 20.92 -0.67
N SER A 93 15.29 19.64 -0.32
CA SER A 93 15.28 19.19 1.08
C SER A 93 16.61 19.49 1.78
N HIS A 94 17.75 19.27 1.11
CA HIS A 94 19.06 19.58 1.65
C HIS A 94 19.29 21.08 1.81
N VAL A 95 18.89 21.88 0.83
CA VAL A 95 18.97 23.35 0.91
C VAL A 95 18.23 23.89 2.12
N ARG A 96 17.00 23.41 2.36
CA ARG A 96 16.19 23.80 3.53
C ARG A 96 16.78 23.38 4.86
N SER A 97 17.49 22.25 4.89
CA SER A 97 18.14 21.74 6.10
C SER A 97 19.49 22.39 6.37
N HIS A 98 19.99 23.27 5.46
CA HIS A 98 21.24 23.96 5.64
C HIS A 98 21.13 25.04 6.72
N LYS A 99 22.17 25.22 7.54
CA LYS A 99 22.17 26.14 8.68
C LYS A 99 22.06 27.61 8.29
N ASP A 100 22.55 27.93 7.09
CA ASP A 100 22.58 29.31 6.54
C ASP A 100 21.34 29.59 5.66
N PHE A 101 20.31 28.73 5.72
CA PHE A 101 19.08 28.96 4.98
C PHE A 101 18.23 29.99 5.72
N GLU A 102 18.23 31.23 5.21
CA GLU A 102 17.27 32.25 5.62
C GLU A 102 16.00 32.09 4.77
N PRO A 103 14.85 31.73 5.39
CA PRO A 103 13.57 31.68 4.64
C PRO A 103 13.27 33.12 4.16
N GLU A 104 13.06 33.28 2.86
CA GLU A 104 12.57 34.55 2.32
C GLU A 104 11.26 34.91 3.04
N VAL A 105 11.19 36.15 3.54
CA VAL A 105 10.23 36.66 4.53
C VAL A 105 8.77 36.71 4.01
N ASP A 106 8.51 36.32 2.77
CA ASP A 106 7.20 36.40 2.12
C ASP A 106 6.37 35.12 2.15
N ASP A 107 6.74 34.09 2.95
CA ASP A 107 5.89 32.93 3.12
C ASP A 107 5.34 32.84 4.56
N PRO A 108 4.22 33.53 4.87
CA PRO A 108 3.65 33.60 6.23
C PRO A 108 3.20 32.26 6.79
N ASP A 109 3.15 31.19 5.98
CA ASP A 109 2.72 29.85 6.39
C ASP A 109 3.83 28.78 6.40
N GLY A 110 5.11 29.16 6.16
CA GLY A 110 6.22 28.21 6.06
C GLY A 110 6.06 27.21 4.91
N LYS A 111 5.18 27.53 3.99
CA LYS A 111 4.90 26.78 2.78
C LYS A 111 5.85 27.22 1.69
N LEU A 112 7.15 26.94 1.84
CA LEU A 112 7.89 26.65 0.63
C LEU A 112 7.34 25.30 0.16
N SER A 113 6.11 25.34 -0.37
CA SER A 113 5.61 24.30 -1.22
C SER A 113 6.75 24.03 -2.17
N ILE A 114 7.34 22.84 -2.03
CA ILE A 114 7.95 22.22 -3.19
C ILE A 114 6.82 22.35 -4.17
N ALA A 115 6.93 23.33 -5.05
CA ALA A 115 6.05 23.39 -6.17
C ALA A 115 6.30 22.08 -6.92
N MET A 116 5.54 21.09 -6.55
CA MET A 116 4.98 20.18 -7.52
C MET A 116 4.07 21.09 -8.33
N THR A 117 4.69 22.02 -9.06
CA THR A 117 4.08 22.78 -10.11
C THR A 117 3.93 21.82 -11.29
N ASP A 118 3.09 20.81 -11.09
CA ASP A 118 2.24 20.36 -12.15
C ASP A 118 1.13 21.39 -12.16
N ALA A 119 1.16 22.25 -13.15
CA ALA A 119 0.24 23.37 -13.38
C ALA A 119 -1.24 22.98 -13.52
N ASP A 120 -1.61 21.77 -13.12
CA ASP A 120 -2.96 21.19 -13.29
C ASP A 120 -3.62 20.72 -11.98
N ASN A 121 -2.97 20.84 -10.82
CA ASN A 121 -3.63 20.44 -9.59
C ASN A 121 -3.70 21.60 -8.59
N ASP A 122 -4.78 22.36 -8.64
CA ASP A 122 -5.31 23.16 -7.54
C ASP A 122 -5.76 22.26 -6.37
N ILE A 123 -4.89 21.31 -5.94
CA ILE A 123 -5.15 20.47 -4.78
C ILE A 123 -4.74 21.25 -3.55
N GLU A 124 -5.72 21.79 -2.87
CA GLU A 124 -5.51 22.43 -1.58
C GLU A 124 -5.00 21.40 -0.57
N LEU A 125 -3.81 21.64 -0.01
CA LEU A 125 -3.20 20.76 0.97
C LEU A 125 -3.96 20.84 2.29
N ILE A 126 -4.33 19.67 2.83
CA ILE A 126 -5.02 19.60 4.13
C ILE A 126 -4.04 19.94 5.25
N PRO A 127 -4.33 20.93 6.12
CA PRO A 127 -3.50 21.25 7.27
C PRO A 127 -3.26 20.04 8.17
N GLN A 128 -2.04 19.86 8.66
CA GLN A 128 -1.65 18.68 9.43
C GLN A 128 -2.48 18.47 10.70
N ASP A 129 -2.87 19.56 11.36
CA ASP A 129 -3.70 19.49 12.57
C ASP A 129 -5.13 19.04 12.25
N MET A 130 -5.67 19.45 11.12
CA MET A 130 -6.98 18.96 10.65
C MET A 130 -6.91 17.47 10.32
N LEU A 131 -5.86 17.03 9.65
CA LEU A 131 -5.64 15.61 9.34
C LEU A 131 -5.53 14.75 10.60
N LYS A 132 -4.81 15.21 11.63
CA LYS A 132 -4.71 14.53 12.92
C LYS A 132 -6.08 14.39 13.60
N LYS A 133 -6.88 15.46 13.61
CA LYS A 133 -8.24 15.44 14.16
C LYS A 133 -9.13 14.48 13.39
N TYR A 134 -9.07 14.48 12.07
CA TYR A 134 -9.81 13.58 11.19
C TYR A 134 -9.51 12.11 11.50
N ILE A 135 -8.22 11.74 11.53
CA ILE A 135 -7.78 10.39 11.85
C ILE A 135 -8.22 9.97 13.26
N SER A 136 -8.11 10.86 14.24
CA SER A 136 -8.51 10.59 15.62
C SER A 136 -10.02 10.38 15.72
N TYR A 137 -10.81 11.17 15.01
CA TYR A 137 -12.26 11.02 14.95
C TYR A 137 -12.65 9.68 14.31
N SER A 138 -12.09 9.37 13.12
CA SER A 138 -12.35 8.11 12.43
C SER A 138 -12.05 6.90 13.32
N LYS A 139 -10.88 6.85 13.95
CA LYS A 139 -10.49 5.74 14.83
C LYS A 139 -11.38 5.57 16.06
N ARG A 140 -11.95 6.66 16.58
CA ARG A 140 -12.73 6.65 17.82
C ARG A 140 -14.20 6.30 17.60
N PHE A 141 -14.79 6.83 16.55
CA PHE A 141 -16.24 6.80 16.35
C PHE A 141 -16.69 5.86 15.22
N ILE A 142 -15.86 5.64 14.20
CA ILE A 142 -16.25 4.88 13.03
C ILE A 142 -15.79 3.42 13.19
N LYS A 143 -16.74 2.51 13.13
CA LYS A 143 -16.52 1.05 13.16
C LYS A 143 -17.32 0.40 12.03
N PRO A 144 -16.79 0.37 10.81
CA PRO A 144 -17.50 -0.15 9.66
C PRO A 144 -17.90 -1.60 9.84
N LYS A 145 -19.06 -1.95 9.29
CA LYS A 145 -19.55 -3.33 9.29
C LYS A 145 -19.69 -3.80 7.84
N LEU A 146 -19.20 -5.01 7.59
CA LEU A 146 -19.34 -5.67 6.30
C LEU A 146 -20.77 -6.22 6.15
N SER A 147 -21.36 -6.02 4.96
CA SER A 147 -22.66 -6.59 4.62
C SER A 147 -22.51 -8.06 4.22
N SER A 148 -23.49 -8.89 4.56
CA SER A 148 -23.52 -10.30 4.15
C SER A 148 -23.66 -10.49 2.63
N GLY A 149 -24.16 -9.49 1.90
CA GLY A 149 -24.33 -9.54 0.44
C GLY A 149 -23.02 -9.54 -0.34
N ASP A 150 -21.93 -9.05 0.25
CA ASP A 150 -20.63 -8.87 -0.42
C ASP A 150 -19.68 -10.06 -0.23
N LEU A 151 -19.97 -10.96 0.69
CA LEU A 151 -19.17 -12.15 0.97
C LEU A 151 -18.98 -13.09 -0.24
N PRO A 152 -19.98 -13.33 -1.11
CA PRO A 152 -19.81 -14.18 -2.28
C PRO A 152 -18.73 -13.68 -3.24
N LYS A 153 -18.60 -12.36 -3.42
CA LYS A 153 -17.60 -11.73 -4.30
C LYS A 153 -16.19 -12.00 -3.80
N ILE A 154 -15.96 -11.79 -2.51
CA ILE A 154 -14.67 -12.05 -1.86
C ILE A 154 -14.30 -13.53 -1.99
N SER A 155 -15.26 -14.42 -1.73
CA SER A 155 -15.06 -15.87 -1.81
C SER A 155 -14.72 -16.33 -3.23
N GLN A 156 -15.36 -15.75 -4.24
CA GLN A 156 -15.08 -16.07 -5.64
C GLN A 156 -13.65 -15.66 -6.03
N VAL A 157 -13.24 -14.43 -5.71
CA VAL A 157 -11.89 -13.94 -6.00
C VAL A 157 -10.83 -14.79 -5.30
N TYR A 158 -11.07 -15.15 -4.04
CA TYR A 158 -10.18 -16.03 -3.30
C TYR A 158 -10.06 -17.41 -3.94
N ALA A 159 -11.16 -18.02 -4.37
CA ALA A 159 -11.16 -19.33 -5.03
C ALA A 159 -10.39 -19.29 -6.36
N GLU A 160 -10.54 -18.22 -7.14
CA GLU A 160 -9.80 -18.01 -8.39
C GLU A 160 -8.29 -17.86 -8.10
N LEU A 161 -7.91 -17.03 -7.11
CA LEU A 161 -6.51 -16.86 -6.71
C LEU A 161 -5.87 -18.15 -6.23
N ARG A 162 -6.57 -18.90 -5.38
CA ARG A 162 -6.07 -20.16 -4.85
C ARG A 162 -5.85 -21.19 -5.95
N ARG A 163 -6.75 -21.26 -6.93
CA ARG A 163 -6.60 -22.13 -8.10
C ARG A 163 -5.33 -21.82 -8.89
N GLU A 164 -5.03 -20.53 -9.07
CA GLU A 164 -3.81 -20.10 -9.79
C GLU A 164 -2.53 -20.35 -8.98
N SER A 165 -2.58 -20.22 -7.65
CA SER A 165 -1.41 -20.45 -6.80
C SER A 165 -0.99 -21.92 -6.72
N VAL A 166 -1.94 -22.86 -6.82
CA VAL A 166 -1.64 -24.30 -6.80
C VAL A 166 -0.97 -24.77 -8.08
N THR A 167 -1.27 -24.13 -9.22
CA THR A 167 -0.77 -24.54 -10.53
C THR A 167 0.64 -24.01 -10.83
N ARG A 168 1.21 -23.14 -9.96
CA ARG A 168 2.47 -22.42 -10.25
C ARG A 168 3.37 -22.35 -9.03
N GLU A 169 4.67 -22.34 -9.27
CA GLU A 169 5.69 -22.02 -8.25
C GLU A 169 5.63 -20.54 -7.90
N GLY A 170 4.83 -20.19 -6.91
CA GLY A 170 4.66 -18.83 -6.44
C GLY A 170 4.33 -18.81 -4.95
N MET A 171 4.12 -17.63 -4.41
CA MET A 171 3.72 -17.44 -3.03
C MET A 171 2.36 -18.12 -2.78
N PRO A 172 2.24 -19.00 -1.78
CA PRO A 172 0.99 -19.71 -1.51
C PRO A 172 -0.10 -18.75 -1.02
N VAL A 173 -1.30 -18.86 -1.58
CA VAL A 173 -2.47 -18.10 -1.11
C VAL A 173 -3.09 -18.83 0.10
N ALA A 174 -3.06 -18.17 1.25
CA ALA A 174 -3.64 -18.65 2.50
C ALA A 174 -5.02 -18.02 2.76
N VAL A 175 -5.81 -18.60 3.66
CA VAL A 175 -7.11 -18.05 4.10
C VAL A 175 -6.97 -16.64 4.68
N ARG A 176 -5.80 -16.30 5.26
CA ARG A 176 -5.49 -14.97 5.79
C ARG A 176 -5.67 -13.84 4.76
N HIS A 177 -5.48 -14.11 3.46
CA HIS A 177 -5.69 -13.09 2.43
C HIS A 177 -7.17 -12.66 2.32
N VAL A 178 -8.12 -13.53 2.67
CA VAL A 178 -9.53 -13.14 2.79
C VAL A 178 -9.72 -12.14 3.92
N GLU A 179 -9.10 -12.42 5.07
CA GLU A 179 -9.13 -11.49 6.21
C GLU A 179 -8.45 -10.16 5.89
N SER A 180 -7.37 -10.20 5.09
CA SER A 180 -6.69 -8.99 4.62
C SER A 180 -7.59 -8.14 3.74
N ILE A 181 -8.36 -8.75 2.82
CA ILE A 181 -9.35 -8.02 2.00
C ILE A 181 -10.39 -7.36 2.90
N ILE A 182 -10.92 -8.08 3.88
CA ILE A 182 -11.92 -7.55 4.81
C ILE A 182 -11.34 -6.37 5.60
N ARG A 183 -10.14 -6.52 6.18
CA ARG A 183 -9.47 -5.44 6.93
C ARG A 183 -9.22 -4.19 6.06
N MET A 184 -8.81 -4.37 4.82
CA MET A 184 -8.60 -3.25 3.89
C MET A 184 -9.90 -2.58 3.49
N SER A 185 -10.98 -3.35 3.28
CA SER A 185 -12.31 -2.80 2.96
C SER A 185 -12.85 -1.96 4.13
N GLU A 186 -12.74 -2.47 5.35
CA GLU A 186 -13.13 -1.75 6.57
C GLU A 186 -12.27 -0.49 6.77
N ALA A 187 -10.95 -0.58 6.53
CA ALA A 187 -10.06 0.58 6.61
C ALA A 187 -10.47 1.67 5.61
N ARG A 188 -10.81 1.30 4.37
CA ARG A 188 -11.26 2.24 3.36
C ARG A 188 -12.60 2.89 3.72
N ALA A 189 -13.56 2.12 4.20
CA ALA A 189 -14.82 2.66 4.71
C ALA A 189 -14.58 3.63 5.89
N SER A 190 -13.67 3.29 6.80
CA SER A 190 -13.26 4.19 7.89
C SER A 190 -12.63 5.49 7.38
N MET A 191 -11.85 5.44 6.29
CA MET A 191 -11.28 6.64 5.66
C MET A 191 -12.36 7.56 5.06
N ARG A 192 -13.50 7.02 4.65
CA ARG A 192 -14.65 7.79 4.16
C ARG A 192 -15.62 8.19 5.26
N LEU A 193 -15.34 7.84 6.51
CA LEU A 193 -16.23 8.01 7.67
C LEU A 193 -17.58 7.30 7.50
N SER A 194 -17.63 6.19 6.78
CA SER A 194 -18.81 5.38 6.58
C SER A 194 -18.93 4.31 7.68
N GLU A 195 -20.15 4.06 8.16
CA GLU A 195 -20.44 2.99 9.11
C GLU A 195 -20.63 1.62 8.43
N HIS A 196 -20.76 1.62 7.11
CA HIS A 196 -20.95 0.42 6.29
C HIS A 196 -19.88 0.35 5.20
N VAL A 197 -19.47 -0.88 4.90
CA VAL A 197 -18.56 -1.17 3.79
C VAL A 197 -19.39 -1.26 2.51
N ASP A 198 -19.03 -0.47 1.50
CA ASP A 198 -19.65 -0.48 0.19
C ASP A 198 -18.91 -1.43 -0.77
N SER A 199 -19.59 -1.83 -1.87
CA SER A 199 -18.98 -2.67 -2.91
C SER A 199 -17.72 -2.04 -3.51
N GLU A 200 -17.65 -0.70 -3.62
CA GLU A 200 -16.45 0.00 -4.09
C GLU A 200 -15.25 -0.17 -3.16
N ASP A 201 -15.48 -0.25 -1.83
CA ASP A 201 -14.42 -0.46 -0.87
C ASP A 201 -13.81 -1.85 -1.00
N ILE A 202 -14.66 -2.84 -1.29
CA ILE A 202 -14.26 -4.22 -1.53
C ILE A 202 -13.48 -4.32 -2.84
N ASP A 203 -13.95 -3.68 -3.90
CA ASP A 203 -13.25 -3.66 -5.19
C ASP A 203 -11.87 -3.03 -5.07
N ALA A 204 -11.76 -1.94 -4.32
CA ALA A 204 -10.48 -1.32 -4.04
C ALA A 204 -9.55 -2.24 -3.25
N ALA A 205 -10.06 -2.88 -2.21
CA ALA A 205 -9.27 -3.82 -1.41
C ALA A 205 -8.80 -5.02 -2.24
N ILE A 206 -9.67 -5.57 -3.09
CA ILE A 206 -9.32 -6.64 -4.02
C ILE A 206 -8.24 -6.20 -5.00
N ALA A 207 -8.37 -5.01 -5.59
CA ALA A 207 -7.38 -4.47 -6.52
C ALA A 207 -6.01 -4.28 -5.88
N VAL A 208 -5.95 -3.73 -4.66
CA VAL A 208 -4.70 -3.56 -3.90
C VAL A 208 -4.08 -4.90 -3.58
N MET A 209 -4.85 -5.86 -3.08
CA MET A 209 -4.37 -7.19 -2.76
C MET A 209 -3.84 -7.93 -4.00
N LEU A 210 -4.56 -7.85 -5.13
CA LEU A 210 -4.12 -8.44 -6.40
C LEU A 210 -2.84 -7.79 -6.91
N SER A 211 -2.72 -6.46 -6.85
CA SER A 211 -1.52 -5.75 -7.25
C SER A 211 -0.32 -6.15 -6.39
N SER A 212 -0.50 -6.28 -5.07
CA SER A 212 0.50 -6.79 -4.15
C SER A 212 0.92 -8.22 -4.51
N PHE A 213 -0.05 -9.12 -4.68
CA PHE A 213 0.20 -10.52 -5.03
C PHE A 213 0.90 -10.67 -6.38
N ILE A 214 0.45 -9.95 -7.42
CA ILE A 214 1.07 -9.98 -8.74
C ILE A 214 2.49 -9.42 -8.69
N GLY A 215 2.70 -8.32 -7.95
CA GLY A 215 4.01 -7.67 -7.82
C GLY A 215 5.09 -8.56 -7.19
N THR A 216 4.70 -9.51 -6.33
CA THR A 216 5.62 -10.44 -5.66
C THR A 216 5.93 -11.69 -6.49
N GLN A 217 5.22 -11.93 -7.60
CA GLN A 217 5.44 -13.10 -8.45
C GLN A 217 6.62 -12.92 -9.40
N LYS A 218 7.18 -14.05 -9.87
CA LYS A 218 8.21 -14.06 -10.92
C LYS A 218 7.69 -13.38 -12.19
N LEU A 219 8.55 -12.67 -12.90
CA LEU A 219 8.19 -11.90 -14.10
C LEU A 219 7.46 -12.73 -15.16
N SER A 220 7.82 -14.00 -15.32
CA SER A 220 7.19 -14.93 -16.26
C SER A 220 5.70 -15.16 -15.96
N VAL A 221 5.34 -15.19 -14.70
CA VAL A 221 3.97 -15.44 -14.21
C VAL A 221 3.17 -14.14 -14.12
N GLN A 222 3.83 -13.02 -13.79
CA GLN A 222 3.23 -11.72 -13.58
C GLN A 222 2.35 -11.25 -14.73
N LYS A 223 2.86 -11.30 -15.98
CA LYS A 223 2.13 -10.89 -17.18
C LYS A 223 0.86 -11.70 -17.43
N SER A 224 0.90 -12.99 -17.14
CA SER A 224 -0.23 -13.89 -17.30
C SER A 224 -1.32 -13.63 -16.24
N LEU A 225 -0.91 -13.37 -14.98
CA LEU A 225 -1.83 -13.02 -13.91
C LEU A 225 -2.46 -11.65 -14.14
N GLN A 226 -1.69 -10.65 -14.59
CA GLN A 226 -2.23 -9.34 -14.94
C GLN A 226 -3.36 -9.44 -15.97
N LYS A 227 -3.18 -10.24 -17.03
CA LYS A 227 -4.23 -10.44 -18.04
C LYS A 227 -5.48 -11.13 -17.46
N LYS A 228 -5.31 -12.15 -16.60
CA LYS A 228 -6.44 -12.87 -16.02
C LYS A 228 -7.25 -12.02 -15.04
N PHE A 229 -6.56 -11.26 -14.20
CA PHE A 229 -7.18 -10.44 -13.15
C PHE A 229 -7.40 -9.00 -13.57
N ALA A 230 -7.21 -8.64 -14.85
CA ALA A 230 -7.40 -7.28 -15.36
C ALA A 230 -8.77 -6.70 -14.98
N ARG A 231 -9.83 -7.53 -15.00
CA ARG A 231 -11.20 -7.12 -14.62
C ARG A 231 -11.35 -6.65 -13.18
N TYR A 232 -10.43 -7.04 -12.27
CA TYR A 232 -10.47 -6.66 -10.86
C TYR A 232 -9.47 -5.56 -10.51
N THR A 233 -8.46 -5.31 -11.36
CA THR A 233 -7.40 -4.32 -11.11
C THR A 233 -7.73 -2.95 -11.69
N HIS A 234 -8.64 -2.88 -12.66
CA HIS A 234 -9.07 -1.61 -13.22
C HIS A 234 -10.24 -1.04 -12.41
N PHE A 235 -9.98 0.03 -11.71
CA PHE A 235 -11.02 0.79 -11.02
C PHE A 235 -11.96 1.47 -12.03
N HIS A 236 -13.25 1.42 -11.79
CA HIS A 236 -14.26 2.14 -12.59
C HIS A 236 -13.95 3.65 -12.71
N ARG A 237 -13.27 4.22 -11.70
CA ARG A 237 -12.85 5.63 -11.74
C ARG A 237 -11.80 5.96 -12.79
N ASP A 238 -10.89 5.03 -13.09
CA ASP A 238 -9.86 5.28 -14.11
C ASP A 238 -10.47 5.38 -15.51
N TYR A 239 -11.54 4.61 -15.77
CA TYR A 239 -12.28 4.71 -17.03
C TYR A 239 -13.08 6.01 -17.12
N ASP A 240 -13.68 6.47 -16.04
CA ASP A 240 -14.44 7.72 -16.03
C ASP A 240 -13.51 8.92 -16.24
N GLN A 241 -12.33 8.94 -15.64
CA GLN A 241 -11.31 9.97 -15.87
C GLN A 241 -10.77 9.92 -17.29
N LEU A 242 -10.44 8.73 -17.81
CA LEU A 242 -10.00 8.55 -19.19
C LEU A 242 -11.07 9.01 -20.18
N LEU A 243 -12.31 8.63 -19.93
CA LEU A 243 -13.46 9.03 -20.76
C LEU A 243 -13.69 10.54 -20.73
N LEU A 244 -13.49 11.16 -19.58
CA LEU A 244 -13.59 12.60 -19.40
C LEU A 244 -12.44 13.35 -20.09
N GLU A 245 -11.21 12.81 -20.08
CA GLU A 245 -10.09 13.35 -20.86
C GLU A 245 -10.31 13.22 -22.36
N ILE A 246 -10.78 12.06 -22.84
CA ILE A 246 -11.11 11.86 -24.25
C ILE A 246 -12.22 12.83 -24.68
N LEU A 247 -13.29 12.97 -23.89
CA LEU A 247 -14.37 13.92 -24.16
C LEU A 247 -13.87 15.37 -24.19
N ARG A 248 -13.03 15.77 -23.24
CA ARG A 248 -12.40 17.09 -23.24
C ARG A 248 -11.53 17.32 -24.47
N GLY A 249 -10.78 16.29 -24.91
CA GLY A 249 -10.01 16.34 -26.16
C GLY A 249 -10.88 16.59 -27.38
N ILE A 250 -11.97 15.82 -27.53
CA ILE A 250 -12.91 15.94 -28.63
C ILE A 250 -13.60 17.32 -28.61
N VAL A 251 -14.01 17.80 -27.45
CA VAL A 251 -14.64 19.13 -27.33
C VAL A 251 -13.70 20.26 -27.70
N ARG A 252 -12.39 20.13 -27.30
CA ARG A 252 -11.36 21.08 -27.73
C ARG A 252 -11.20 21.08 -29.26
N GLU A 253 -11.13 19.92 -29.88
CA GLU A 253 -11.01 19.79 -31.34
C GLU A 253 -12.24 20.38 -32.05
N MET A 254 -13.44 20.17 -31.52
CA MET A 254 -14.68 20.74 -32.10
C MET A 254 -14.78 22.27 -31.95
N ASN A 255 -14.20 22.86 -30.92
CA ASN A 255 -14.16 24.31 -30.70
C ASN A 255 -13.11 25.04 -31.56
N TYR A 256 -12.24 24.30 -32.28
CA TYR A 256 -11.29 24.86 -33.24
C TYR A 256 -11.83 24.94 -34.68
N TRP A 257 -13.04 24.51 -34.90
CA TRP A 257 -13.80 24.67 -36.16
C TRP A 257 -15.03 25.59 -35.94
#